data_1df3ba2c382f93bbb8c40d8b5dddebfe
#
_entry.id   1df3ba2c382f93bbb8c40d8b5dddebfe
#
_cell.length_a   1.000
_cell.length_b   1.000
_cell.length_c   1.000
_cell.angle_alpha   90.00
_cell.angle_beta   90.00
_cell.angle_gamma   90.00
#
_symmetry.space_group_name_H-M   'P 1'
#
loop_
_entity.id
_entity.type
_entity.pdbx_description
1 polymer ?
#
loop_
_entity_poly.entity_id
_entity_poly.type
_entity_poly.pdbx_seq_one_letter_code
_entity_poly.pdbx_strand_id
1 'polypeptide(L)'
;KNRDATDSHMLFDSTRGVTKSLSSDASPAEVTDGDTLDAFQSDGFRVDADVKVNTNNEKYVAWQWLCNGGTTSSDSNGGITSTVQVNTTAGFSIMKFDSTSASGEATVGHGLGAVPHVIIMKDLIQGYGWDVHHIKAGSSDADGRLVLNSNEAWNNASNVQAFGVAGSTSSGIAPTSTTFSFNQAFYSSSGDAKIVYCFTPIQGYSKFG
;
A
#
# COMPACT_ATOMS: atom_id res chain seq x y z
N LYS A 1 -12.95 4.65 -9.97
CA LYS A 1 -12.70 5.98 -10.55
C LYS A 1 -13.85 6.38 -11.47
N ASN A 2 -14.46 7.52 -11.18
CA ASN A 2 -15.38 8.19 -12.08
C ASN A 2 -14.67 8.59 -13.39
N ARG A 3 -15.29 8.35 -14.54
CA ARG A 3 -14.74 8.66 -15.86
C ARG A 3 -15.30 9.96 -16.45
N ASP A 4 -16.40 10.43 -15.94
CA ASP A 4 -17.13 11.60 -16.46
C ASP A 4 -16.92 12.85 -15.59
N ALA A 5 -16.44 12.68 -14.34
CA ALA A 5 -16.13 13.76 -13.40
C ALA A 5 -14.71 13.66 -12.81
N THR A 6 -14.28 14.74 -12.15
CA THR A 6 -12.94 14.89 -11.55
C THR A 6 -12.85 14.33 -10.12
N ASP A 7 -13.72 13.39 -9.76
CA ASP A 7 -13.69 12.74 -8.44
C ASP A 7 -12.38 11.98 -8.19
N SER A 8 -11.99 11.89 -6.94
CA SER A 8 -10.80 11.15 -6.53
C SER A 8 -10.85 9.67 -6.92
N HIS A 9 -9.67 9.07 -7.02
CA HIS A 9 -9.52 7.63 -7.31
C HIS A 9 -9.68 6.84 -6.02
N MET A 10 -10.90 6.43 -5.71
CA MET A 10 -11.23 5.74 -4.47
C MET A 10 -10.58 4.36 -4.42
N LEU A 11 -10.00 4.03 -3.28
CA LEU A 11 -9.34 2.75 -3.02
C LEU A 11 -9.91 2.13 -1.74
N PHE A 12 -10.29 0.87 -1.84
CA PHE A 12 -10.84 0.05 -0.77
C PHE A 12 -10.12 -1.29 -0.72
N ASP A 13 -10.04 -1.89 0.44
CA ASP A 13 -9.55 -3.27 0.61
C ASP A 13 -10.25 -3.98 1.77
N SER A 14 -10.30 -5.31 1.69
CA SER A 14 -10.97 -6.14 2.67
C SER A 14 -10.21 -6.33 3.98
N THR A 15 -8.95 -5.86 4.08
CA THR A 15 -8.18 -5.84 5.33
C THR A 15 -8.62 -4.70 6.23
N ARG A 16 -8.96 -3.53 5.67
CA ARG A 16 -9.46 -2.37 6.40
C ARG A 16 -10.98 -2.39 6.60
N GLY A 17 -11.70 -3.00 5.67
CA GLY A 17 -13.16 -3.10 5.69
C GLY A 17 -13.85 -2.15 4.70
N VAL A 18 -15.16 -2.37 4.51
CA VAL A 18 -15.95 -1.72 3.46
C VAL A 18 -16.12 -0.22 3.63
N THR A 19 -16.24 0.28 4.86
CA THR A 19 -16.45 1.71 5.12
C THR A 19 -15.16 2.54 5.16
N LYS A 20 -14.01 1.91 4.91
CA LYS A 20 -12.70 2.54 5.02
C LYS A 20 -12.18 2.94 3.65
N SER A 21 -12.25 4.22 3.34
CA SER A 21 -11.86 4.77 2.05
C SER A 21 -10.52 5.51 2.10
N LEU A 22 -9.76 5.37 1.02
CA LEU A 22 -8.57 6.15 0.71
C LEU A 22 -8.69 6.69 -0.72
N SER A 23 -7.94 7.74 -1.02
CA SER A 23 -7.81 8.30 -2.37
C SER A 23 -6.39 8.08 -2.87
N SER A 24 -6.20 7.28 -3.93
CA SER A 24 -4.86 6.96 -4.44
C SER A 24 -4.20 8.10 -5.22
N ASP A 25 -4.96 9.12 -5.58
CA ASP A 25 -4.52 10.34 -6.26
C ASP A 25 -4.32 11.53 -5.31
N ALA A 26 -4.46 11.32 -3.99
CA ALA A 26 -4.38 12.37 -2.99
C ALA A 26 -3.75 11.88 -1.68
N SER A 27 -3.38 12.82 -0.80
CA SER A 27 -2.67 12.53 0.45
C SER A 27 -3.54 12.33 1.70
N PRO A 28 -4.86 12.65 1.76
CA PRO A 28 -5.61 12.55 3.01
C PRO A 28 -5.45 11.22 3.73
N ALA A 29 -5.60 11.26 5.05
CA ALA A 29 -5.72 10.07 5.89
C ALA A 29 -6.94 9.23 5.53
N GLU A 30 -7.04 8.02 6.10
CA GLU A 30 -8.20 7.15 5.94
C GLU A 30 -9.48 7.85 6.44
N VAL A 31 -10.54 7.75 5.65
CA VAL A 31 -11.86 8.25 6.00
C VAL A 31 -12.80 7.06 6.25
N THR A 32 -13.62 7.16 7.28
CA THR A 32 -14.74 6.25 7.50
C THR A 32 -15.99 6.86 6.86
N ASP A 33 -16.51 6.21 5.83
CA ASP A 33 -17.63 6.68 5.03
C ASP A 33 -18.52 5.49 4.66
N GLY A 34 -19.70 5.42 5.24
CA GLY A 34 -20.65 4.33 5.05
C GLY A 34 -21.36 4.37 3.70
N ASP A 35 -21.34 5.51 2.99
CA ASP A 35 -22.07 5.70 1.74
C ASP A 35 -21.24 5.36 0.49
N THR A 36 -20.00 4.86 0.66
CA THR A 36 -19.09 4.53 -0.44
C THR A 36 -19.18 3.04 -0.83
N LEU A 37 -18.24 2.21 -0.37
CA LEU A 37 -18.27 0.77 -0.60
C LEU A 37 -19.10 0.10 0.49
N ASP A 38 -20.09 -0.68 0.08
CA ASP A 38 -21.02 -1.35 0.98
C ASP A 38 -20.69 -2.84 1.21
N ALA A 39 -20.24 -3.55 0.19
CA ALA A 39 -19.85 -4.95 0.32
C ALA A 39 -18.80 -5.39 -0.69
N PHE A 40 -17.88 -6.26 -0.25
CA PHE A 40 -17.15 -7.16 -1.14
C PHE A 40 -17.98 -8.42 -1.35
N GLN A 41 -18.13 -8.86 -2.61
CA GLN A 41 -18.93 -10.01 -3.00
C GLN A 41 -18.05 -11.06 -3.68
N SER A 42 -18.57 -12.25 -3.90
CA SER A 42 -17.82 -13.36 -4.52
C SER A 42 -17.37 -13.07 -5.96
N ASP A 43 -18.12 -12.23 -6.67
CA ASP A 43 -17.94 -11.91 -8.07
C ASP A 43 -17.84 -10.40 -8.35
N GLY A 44 -17.67 -9.60 -7.32
CA GLY A 44 -17.59 -8.15 -7.44
C GLY A 44 -17.69 -7.39 -6.12
N PHE A 45 -18.36 -6.25 -6.16
CA PHE A 45 -18.58 -5.40 -4.99
C PHE A 45 -19.87 -4.60 -5.15
N ARG A 46 -20.40 -4.10 -4.04
CA ARG A 46 -21.53 -3.19 -4.03
C ARG A 46 -21.09 -1.82 -3.52
N VAL A 47 -21.54 -0.77 -4.20
CA VAL A 47 -21.37 0.63 -3.78
C VAL A 47 -22.71 1.22 -3.36
N ASP A 48 -22.67 2.21 -2.50
CA ASP A 48 -23.85 2.96 -2.05
C ASP A 48 -23.95 4.32 -2.78
N ALA A 49 -24.46 5.35 -2.18
CA ALA A 49 -24.96 6.56 -2.83
C ALA A 49 -23.95 7.70 -2.97
N ASP A 50 -22.72 7.57 -2.41
CA ASP A 50 -21.72 8.64 -2.48
C ASP A 50 -21.36 8.96 -3.94
N VAL A 51 -21.33 10.23 -4.28
CA VAL A 51 -21.05 10.75 -5.63
C VAL A 51 -19.70 10.32 -6.18
N LYS A 52 -18.71 10.03 -5.31
CA LYS A 52 -17.38 9.55 -5.73
C LYS A 52 -17.44 8.16 -6.37
N VAL A 53 -18.44 7.36 -6.05
CA VAL A 53 -18.54 5.96 -6.47
C VAL A 53 -19.81 5.64 -7.26
N ASN A 54 -20.88 6.44 -7.16
CA ASN A 54 -22.19 6.09 -7.74
C ASN A 54 -23.06 7.30 -8.12
N THR A 55 -22.53 8.27 -8.84
CA THR A 55 -23.36 9.35 -9.41
C THR A 55 -24.25 8.82 -10.55
N ASN A 56 -25.50 9.21 -10.52
CA ASN A 56 -26.48 8.79 -11.53
C ASN A 56 -26.06 9.22 -12.95
N ASN A 57 -26.13 8.30 -13.91
CA ASN A 57 -25.77 8.44 -15.32
C ASN A 57 -24.28 8.68 -15.60
N GLU A 58 -23.39 8.59 -14.63
CA GLU A 58 -21.94 8.66 -14.85
C GLU A 58 -21.31 7.28 -15.01
N LYS A 59 -20.19 7.23 -15.71
CA LYS A 59 -19.47 5.99 -16.01
C LYS A 59 -18.29 5.82 -15.08
N TYR A 60 -18.08 4.61 -14.62
CA TYR A 60 -17.00 4.26 -13.72
C TYR A 60 -16.10 3.18 -14.32
N VAL A 61 -14.85 3.14 -13.87
CA VAL A 61 -13.94 2.02 -14.06
C VAL A 61 -13.51 1.52 -12.70
N ALA A 62 -13.45 0.19 -12.54
CA ALA A 62 -12.92 -0.47 -11.35
C ALA A 62 -11.86 -1.49 -11.74
N TRP A 63 -10.76 -1.51 -10.96
CA TRP A 63 -9.76 -2.56 -10.98
C TRP A 63 -9.87 -3.35 -9.69
N GLN A 64 -9.80 -4.65 -9.78
CA GLN A 64 -9.94 -5.55 -8.65
C GLN A 64 -8.80 -6.56 -8.62
N TRP A 65 -8.24 -6.78 -7.44
CA TRP A 65 -7.26 -7.81 -7.18
C TRP A 65 -7.81 -8.74 -6.11
N LEU A 66 -7.92 -10.03 -6.45
CA LEU A 66 -8.32 -11.05 -5.49
C LEU A 66 -7.13 -11.35 -4.56
N CYS A 67 -7.29 -11.05 -3.28
CA CYS A 67 -6.36 -11.46 -2.24
C CYS A 67 -6.84 -12.76 -1.58
N ASN A 68 -7.30 -12.70 -0.33
CA ASN A 68 -7.74 -13.89 0.43
C ASN A 68 -9.15 -13.72 1.03
N GLY A 69 -10.03 -12.99 0.31
CA GLY A 69 -11.43 -12.82 0.68
C GLY A 69 -11.68 -12.21 2.07
N GLY A 70 -10.74 -11.37 2.57
CA GLY A 70 -10.81 -10.78 3.90
C GLY A 70 -10.20 -11.63 5.02
N THR A 71 -9.79 -12.88 4.73
CA THR A 71 -9.15 -13.75 5.74
C THR A 71 -7.72 -13.30 5.98
N THR A 72 -7.42 -12.92 7.20
CA THR A 72 -6.10 -12.42 7.63
C THR A 72 -5.39 -13.40 8.55
N SER A 73 -4.07 -13.28 8.62
CA SER A 73 -3.20 -13.96 9.58
C SER A 73 -2.17 -12.98 10.15
N SER A 74 -1.53 -13.37 11.25
CA SER A 74 -0.41 -12.61 11.80
C SER A 74 0.89 -13.07 11.14
N ASP A 75 1.75 -12.11 10.76
CA ASP A 75 3.10 -12.36 10.27
C ASP A 75 4.12 -11.69 11.19
N SER A 76 4.96 -12.49 11.83
CA SER A 76 6.01 -12.07 12.76
C SER A 76 7.44 -12.27 12.22
N ASN A 77 7.59 -12.44 10.91
CA ASN A 77 8.92 -12.57 10.30
C ASN A 77 9.77 -11.30 10.38
N GLY A 78 9.15 -10.13 10.52
CA GLY A 78 9.83 -8.85 10.72
C GLY A 78 9.98 -8.45 12.19
N GLY A 79 10.67 -7.34 12.42
CA GLY A 79 10.75 -6.70 13.74
C GLY A 79 9.41 -6.11 14.22
N ILE A 80 8.50 -5.81 13.30
CA ILE A 80 7.11 -5.43 13.58
C ILE A 80 6.19 -6.53 13.06
N THR A 81 5.32 -7.01 13.93
CA THR A 81 4.27 -7.97 13.56
C THR A 81 3.20 -7.25 12.72
N SER A 82 2.86 -7.83 11.59
CA SER A 82 1.81 -7.34 10.70
C SER A 82 0.60 -8.27 10.66
N THR A 83 -0.55 -7.71 10.33
CA THR A 83 -1.75 -8.47 9.93
C THR A 83 -1.75 -8.55 8.41
N VAL A 84 -1.64 -9.75 7.86
CA VAL A 84 -1.52 -9.97 6.42
C VAL A 84 -2.72 -10.70 5.84
N GLN A 85 -3.06 -10.33 4.64
CA GLN A 85 -3.93 -11.05 3.74
C GLN A 85 -3.11 -11.36 2.49
N VAL A 86 -2.99 -12.62 2.08
CA VAL A 86 -2.06 -13.01 1.02
C VAL A 86 -2.68 -13.98 0.02
N ASN A 87 -2.36 -13.75 -1.25
CA ASN A 87 -2.60 -14.69 -2.36
C ASN A 87 -1.29 -14.92 -3.10
N THR A 88 -0.56 -15.96 -2.72
CA THR A 88 0.74 -16.30 -3.32
C THR A 88 0.59 -16.74 -4.78
N THR A 89 -0.56 -17.29 -5.18
CA THR A 89 -0.83 -17.66 -6.58
C THR A 89 -0.97 -16.44 -7.49
N ALA A 90 -1.58 -15.35 -6.98
CA ALA A 90 -1.68 -14.09 -7.70
C ALA A 90 -0.45 -13.19 -7.48
N GLY A 91 0.43 -13.54 -6.54
CA GLY A 91 1.60 -12.74 -6.18
C GLY A 91 1.24 -11.40 -5.52
N PHE A 92 0.18 -11.38 -4.73
CA PHE A 92 -0.37 -10.17 -4.13
C PHE A 92 -0.62 -10.35 -2.63
N SER A 93 -0.22 -9.35 -1.83
CA SER A 93 -0.60 -9.28 -0.41
C SER A 93 -1.00 -7.87 0.00
N ILE A 94 -1.87 -7.82 1.00
CA ILE A 94 -2.28 -6.61 1.71
C ILE A 94 -1.88 -6.80 3.16
N MET A 95 -1.19 -5.84 3.74
CA MET A 95 -0.82 -5.91 5.15
C MET A 95 -1.08 -4.60 5.88
N LYS A 96 -1.41 -4.74 7.16
CA LYS A 96 -1.56 -3.63 8.09
C LYS A 96 -0.64 -3.83 9.27
N PHE A 97 0.03 -2.77 9.71
CA PHE A 97 0.85 -2.75 10.93
C PHE A 97 0.87 -1.35 11.53
N ASP A 98 1.26 -1.25 12.80
CA ASP A 98 1.44 0.01 13.49
C ASP A 98 2.94 0.27 13.67
N SER A 99 3.40 1.49 13.39
CA SER A 99 4.78 1.89 13.63
C SER A 99 5.08 1.84 15.14
N THR A 100 6.24 1.32 15.53
CA THR A 100 6.58 1.09 16.94
C THR A 100 7.47 2.17 17.54
N SER A 101 8.05 3.03 16.71
CA SER A 101 8.97 4.09 17.10
C SER A 101 8.85 5.28 16.17
N ALA A 102 9.30 6.45 16.64
CA ALA A 102 9.45 7.66 15.84
C ALA A 102 10.82 7.74 15.14
N SER A 103 11.66 6.70 15.22
CA SER A 103 13.01 6.74 14.63
C SER A 103 13.53 5.33 14.34
N GLY A 104 14.52 5.27 13.44
CA GLY A 104 15.19 4.04 13.08
C GLY A 104 14.50 3.28 11.95
N GLU A 105 15.06 2.13 11.65
CA GLU A 105 14.56 1.18 10.67
C GLU A 105 13.72 0.11 11.35
N ALA A 106 12.73 -0.38 10.64
CA ALA A 106 12.00 -1.59 11.01
C ALA A 106 11.83 -2.50 9.81
N THR A 107 11.75 -3.80 10.07
CA THR A 107 11.36 -4.81 9.10
C THR A 107 9.94 -5.29 9.37
N VAL A 108 9.19 -5.56 8.31
CA VAL A 108 7.79 -5.99 8.38
C VAL A 108 7.59 -7.20 7.48
N GLY A 109 6.91 -8.22 7.99
CA GLY A 109 6.55 -9.41 7.22
C GLY A 109 5.43 -9.12 6.20
N HIS A 110 5.53 -9.70 5.00
CA HIS A 110 4.56 -9.48 3.92
C HIS A 110 3.86 -10.75 3.40
N GLY A 111 4.25 -11.91 3.89
CA GLY A 111 3.58 -13.19 3.66
C GLY A 111 3.70 -13.80 2.25
N LEU A 112 4.32 -13.13 1.26
CA LEU A 112 4.34 -13.59 -0.14
C LEU A 112 5.21 -14.82 -0.38
N GLY A 113 6.26 -15.04 0.44
CA GLY A 113 7.24 -16.11 0.19
C GLY A 113 8.17 -15.86 -1.01
N ALA A 114 8.06 -14.71 -1.65
CA ALA A 114 8.87 -14.28 -2.80
C ALA A 114 9.14 -12.78 -2.69
N VAL A 115 10.23 -12.30 -3.28
CA VAL A 115 10.61 -10.88 -3.23
C VAL A 115 9.56 -10.03 -3.94
N PRO A 116 8.95 -9.03 -3.26
CA PRO A 116 8.05 -8.10 -3.92
C PRO A 116 8.84 -7.17 -4.86
N HIS A 117 8.32 -6.98 -6.07
CA HIS A 117 8.87 -6.04 -7.05
C HIS A 117 8.25 -4.63 -6.92
N VAL A 118 7.03 -4.57 -6.40
CA VAL A 118 6.35 -3.31 -6.11
C VAL A 118 5.79 -3.37 -4.70
N ILE A 119 6.04 -2.31 -3.92
CA ILE A 119 5.46 -2.09 -2.60
C ILE A 119 4.83 -0.71 -2.61
N ILE A 120 3.56 -0.61 -2.27
CA ILE A 120 2.83 0.66 -2.15
C ILE A 120 2.41 0.81 -0.69
N MET A 121 2.85 1.86 -0.03
CA MET A 121 2.59 2.11 1.40
C MET A 121 1.86 3.42 1.61
N LYS A 122 0.88 3.43 2.52
CA LYS A 122 0.12 4.61 2.92
C LYS A 122 -0.01 4.65 4.43
N ASP A 123 0.24 5.83 4.99
CA ASP A 123 -0.14 6.15 6.36
C ASP A 123 -1.66 6.34 6.45
N LEU A 124 -2.31 5.68 7.41
CA LEU A 124 -3.75 5.74 7.59
C LEU A 124 -4.20 6.91 8.48
N ILE A 125 -3.28 7.46 9.26
CA ILE A 125 -3.57 8.48 10.28
C ILE A 125 -3.16 9.88 9.81
N GLN A 126 -2.03 9.96 9.10
CA GLN A 126 -1.47 11.24 8.64
C GLN A 126 -1.75 11.48 7.16
N GLY A 127 -1.85 12.76 6.78
CA GLY A 127 -2.04 13.19 5.40
C GLY A 127 -0.77 13.13 4.55
N TYR A 128 -0.01 12.05 4.65
CA TYR A 128 1.20 11.83 3.83
C TYR A 128 0.84 11.25 2.45
N GLY A 129 1.76 11.41 1.48
CA GLY A 129 1.63 10.80 0.16
C GLY A 129 1.63 9.26 0.20
N TRP A 130 1.49 8.67 -0.96
CA TRP A 130 1.60 7.23 -1.16
C TRP A 130 3.02 6.90 -1.59
N ASP A 131 3.78 6.24 -0.73
CA ASP A 131 5.15 5.85 -1.03
C ASP A 131 5.20 4.55 -1.81
N VAL A 132 6.02 4.52 -2.86
CA VAL A 132 6.15 3.36 -3.73
C VAL A 132 7.63 2.96 -3.83
N HIS A 133 7.91 1.71 -3.49
CA HIS A 133 9.12 1.02 -3.92
C HIS A 133 8.85 0.27 -5.22
N HIS A 134 9.75 0.39 -6.18
CA HIS A 134 9.72 -0.38 -7.41
C HIS A 134 11.13 -0.90 -7.72
N ILE A 135 11.28 -2.19 -7.90
CA ILE A 135 12.59 -2.86 -8.04
C ILE A 135 13.47 -2.33 -9.20
N LYS A 136 12.87 -1.63 -10.15
CA LYS A 136 13.57 -1.00 -11.28
C LYS A 136 13.68 0.51 -11.19
N ALA A 137 13.16 1.11 -10.12
CA ALA A 137 13.31 2.55 -9.90
C ALA A 137 14.65 2.83 -9.23
N GLY A 138 15.37 3.81 -9.76
CA GLY A 138 16.66 4.23 -9.22
C GLY A 138 17.85 3.36 -9.61
N SER A 139 18.96 3.56 -8.91
CA SER A 139 20.16 2.72 -8.99
C SER A 139 19.96 1.47 -8.12
N SER A 140 20.98 0.70 -7.85
CA SER A 140 20.92 -0.60 -7.17
C SER A 140 20.37 -0.60 -5.74
N ASP A 141 19.99 0.54 -5.19
CA ASP A 141 19.69 0.70 -3.77
C ASP A 141 18.17 0.77 -3.54
N ALA A 142 17.69 -0.04 -2.61
CA ALA A 142 16.29 -0.19 -2.28
C ALA A 142 15.73 0.93 -1.37
N ASP A 143 16.50 1.98 -1.12
CA ASP A 143 16.24 3.02 -0.14
C ASP A 143 15.40 4.20 -0.65
N GLY A 144 15.33 4.36 -1.96
CA GLY A 144 14.55 5.43 -2.57
C GLY A 144 13.05 5.15 -2.66
N ARG A 145 12.30 6.19 -2.99
CA ARG A 145 10.86 6.10 -3.20
C ARG A 145 10.41 6.81 -4.47
N LEU A 146 9.29 6.39 -4.98
CA LEU A 146 8.39 7.17 -5.83
C LEU A 146 7.18 7.58 -4.99
N VAL A 147 6.44 8.58 -5.43
CA VAL A 147 5.18 9.01 -4.80
C VAL A 147 4.05 8.84 -5.80
N LEU A 148 3.09 7.92 -5.50
CA LEU A 148 2.02 7.55 -6.43
C LEU A 148 1.12 8.73 -6.83
N ASN A 149 0.86 9.62 -5.90
CA ASN A 149 -0.02 10.78 -6.05
C ASN A 149 0.76 12.08 -6.37
N SER A 150 1.96 11.96 -6.92
CA SER A 150 2.82 13.10 -7.30
C SER A 150 3.54 12.80 -8.62
N ASN A 151 4.04 13.84 -9.27
CA ASN A 151 4.94 13.74 -10.42
C ASN A 151 6.41 13.89 -10.03
N GLU A 152 6.74 13.72 -8.76
CA GLU A 152 8.13 13.72 -8.29
C GLU A 152 8.90 12.56 -8.91
N ALA A 153 10.15 12.86 -9.33
CA ALA A 153 11.08 11.83 -9.75
C ALA A 153 11.45 10.92 -8.57
N TRP A 154 11.94 9.72 -8.87
CA TRP A 154 12.52 8.83 -7.85
C TRP A 154 13.56 9.58 -7.00
N ASN A 155 13.49 9.43 -5.70
CA ASN A 155 14.29 10.17 -4.74
C ASN A 155 14.79 9.28 -3.62
N ASN A 156 16.09 9.31 -3.35
CA ASN A 156 16.77 8.59 -2.26
C ASN A 156 17.50 9.52 -1.27
N ALA A 157 17.19 10.81 -1.28
CA ALA A 157 17.79 11.71 -0.29
C ALA A 157 17.45 11.27 1.14
N SER A 158 18.39 11.38 2.04
CA SER A 158 18.31 10.84 3.42
C SER A 158 17.10 11.31 4.23
N ASN A 159 16.50 12.43 3.85
CA ASN A 159 15.32 13.00 4.49
C ASN A 159 13.99 12.61 3.84
N VAL A 160 14.02 11.78 2.80
CA VAL A 160 12.80 11.35 2.08
C VAL A 160 12.74 9.84 1.86
N GLN A 161 13.58 9.08 2.54
CA GLN A 161 13.62 7.62 2.44
C GLN A 161 12.45 6.99 3.20
N ALA A 162 11.48 6.49 2.48
CA ALA A 162 10.36 5.73 3.06
C ALA A 162 10.74 4.26 3.29
N PHE A 163 11.59 3.70 2.43
CA PHE A 163 12.08 2.32 2.47
C PHE A 163 13.58 2.31 2.78
N GLY A 164 14.09 1.24 3.39
CA GLY A 164 15.51 1.07 3.70
C GLY A 164 15.93 1.69 5.04
N VAL A 165 17.21 2.07 5.16
CA VAL A 165 17.85 2.50 6.42
C VAL A 165 17.79 4.02 6.59
N ALA A 166 17.31 4.48 7.73
CA ALA A 166 17.26 5.89 8.09
C ALA A 166 18.65 6.54 8.06
N GLY A 167 18.77 7.66 7.33
CA GLY A 167 19.98 8.48 7.30
C GLY A 167 21.11 7.93 6.43
N SER A 168 20.90 6.86 5.68
CA SER A 168 21.88 6.32 4.73
C SER A 168 21.43 6.54 3.29
N THR A 169 22.27 7.15 2.48
CA THR A 169 22.04 7.32 1.02
C THR A 169 22.57 6.12 0.22
N SER A 170 23.11 5.09 0.87
CA SER A 170 23.84 4.00 0.21
C SER A 170 23.55 2.62 0.79
N SER A 171 22.62 2.48 1.71
CA SER A 171 22.42 1.22 2.45
C SER A 171 20.95 0.83 2.55
N GLY A 172 20.20 0.96 1.45
CA GLY A 172 18.87 0.40 1.37
C GLY A 172 18.92 -1.11 1.63
N ILE A 173 18.05 -1.61 2.51
CA ILE A 173 17.85 -3.03 2.65
C ILE A 173 16.77 -3.43 1.64
N ALA A 174 17.22 -4.12 0.60
CA ALA A 174 16.29 -4.64 -0.41
C ALA A 174 15.24 -5.55 0.24
N PRO A 175 14.01 -5.55 -0.26
CA PRO A 175 13.01 -6.52 0.15
C PRO A 175 13.52 -7.94 -0.02
N THR A 176 13.22 -8.80 0.93
CA THR A 176 13.52 -10.24 0.90
C THR A 176 12.29 -11.02 0.47
N SER A 177 12.37 -12.36 0.48
CA SER A 177 11.19 -13.20 0.28
C SER A 177 10.21 -13.19 1.45
N THR A 178 10.58 -12.63 2.59
CA THR A 178 9.75 -12.66 3.81
C THR A 178 9.43 -11.27 4.37
N THR A 179 10.33 -10.29 4.20
CA THR A 179 10.22 -8.97 4.82
C THR A 179 10.61 -7.85 3.86
N PHE A 180 10.12 -6.65 4.13
CA PHE A 180 10.68 -5.40 3.61
C PHE A 180 11.08 -4.49 4.78
N SER A 181 11.98 -3.54 4.52
CA SER A 181 12.40 -2.53 5.50
C SER A 181 11.67 -1.22 5.25
N PHE A 182 11.27 -0.56 6.33
CA PHE A 182 10.74 0.79 6.25
C PHE A 182 11.41 1.70 7.28
N ASN A 183 11.54 2.97 6.91
CA ASN A 183 12.16 3.99 7.75
C ASN A 183 11.12 4.64 8.67
N GLN A 184 11.15 4.30 9.96
CA GLN A 184 10.23 4.85 10.95
C GLN A 184 10.44 6.36 11.17
N ALA A 185 11.65 6.89 10.99
CA ALA A 185 11.93 8.32 11.15
C ALA A 185 11.25 9.18 10.07
N PHE A 186 10.95 8.61 8.92
CA PHE A 186 10.23 9.30 7.85
C PHE A 186 8.76 9.55 8.21
N TYR A 187 8.17 8.63 8.95
CA TYR A 187 6.81 8.71 9.50
C TYR A 187 6.89 8.91 11.02
N SER A 188 7.15 10.10 11.44
CA SER A 188 7.60 10.48 12.79
C SER A 188 6.64 10.21 13.95
N SER A 189 5.58 9.43 13.78
CA SER A 189 4.62 9.12 14.84
C SER A 189 4.63 7.64 15.19
N SER A 190 4.97 7.34 16.45
CA SER A 190 4.80 5.99 16.98
C SER A 190 3.32 5.65 17.12
N GLY A 191 2.94 4.44 16.72
CA GLY A 191 1.56 3.95 16.79
C GLY A 191 0.69 4.29 15.58
N ASP A 192 1.20 5.04 14.59
CA ASP A 192 0.45 5.31 13.38
C ASP A 192 0.32 4.03 12.52
N ALA A 193 -0.92 3.71 12.17
CA ALA A 193 -1.25 2.56 11.35
C ALA A 193 -0.86 2.79 9.88
N LYS A 194 -0.28 1.78 9.27
CA LYS A 194 0.09 1.75 7.84
C LYS A 194 -0.68 0.65 7.12
N ILE A 195 -1.07 0.91 5.88
CA ILE A 195 -1.52 -0.12 4.94
C ILE A 195 -0.49 -0.26 3.82
N VAL A 196 -0.21 -1.50 3.43
CA VAL A 196 0.79 -1.81 2.40
C VAL A 196 0.23 -2.84 1.42
N TYR A 197 0.48 -2.62 0.15
CA TYR A 197 0.17 -3.52 -0.94
C TYR A 197 1.47 -3.98 -1.58
N CYS A 198 1.72 -5.29 -1.59
CA CYS A 198 2.92 -5.88 -2.17
C CYS A 198 2.57 -6.75 -3.37
N PHE A 199 3.38 -6.61 -4.42
CA PHE A 199 3.23 -7.39 -5.64
C PHE A 199 4.54 -8.07 -6.00
N THR A 200 4.48 -9.38 -6.29
CA THR A 200 5.57 -10.15 -6.88
C THR A 200 5.18 -10.65 -8.27
N PRO A 201 6.10 -10.74 -9.24
CA PRO A 201 5.77 -11.24 -10.57
C PRO A 201 5.40 -12.72 -10.52
N ILE A 202 4.37 -13.09 -11.28
CA ILE A 202 3.94 -14.47 -11.48
C ILE A 202 4.05 -14.79 -12.96
N GLN A 203 4.81 -15.82 -13.30
CA GLN A 203 5.04 -16.22 -14.67
C GLN A 203 3.71 -16.50 -15.41
N GLY A 204 3.55 -15.84 -16.55
CA GLY A 204 2.34 -15.95 -17.37
C GLY A 204 1.15 -15.14 -16.89
N TYR A 205 1.28 -14.43 -15.75
CA TYR A 205 0.19 -13.64 -15.17
C TYR A 205 0.57 -12.16 -14.97
N SER A 206 1.67 -11.88 -14.29
CA SER A 206 2.09 -10.50 -13.99
C SER A 206 3.59 -10.31 -14.13
N LYS A 207 4.01 -9.10 -14.53
CA LYS A 207 5.40 -8.69 -14.64
C LYS A 207 5.54 -7.22 -14.25
N PHE A 208 6.57 -6.90 -13.47
CA PHE A 208 6.93 -5.56 -13.03
C PHE A 208 8.37 -5.24 -13.46
N GLY A 209 8.55 -4.24 -14.32
CA GLY A 209 9.87 -3.88 -14.83
C GLY A 209 9.83 -3.14 -16.14
#